data_caf6260fcaabecf1d2bb658f64432bb0
#
_entry.id   caf6260fcaabecf1d2bb658f64432bb0
#
_cell.length_a   1.000
_cell.length_b   1.000
_cell.length_c   1.000
_cell.angle_alpha   90.00
_cell.angle_beta   90.00
_cell.angle_gamma   90.00
#
_symmetry.space_group_name_H-M   'P 1'
#
loop_
_entity.id
_entity.type
_entity.pdbx_description
1 polymer ?
#
loop_
_entity_poly.entity_id
_entity_poly.type
_entity_poly.pdbx_seq_one_letter_code
_entity_poly.pdbx_strand_id
1 'polypeptide(L)'
;MDISIFIPIYGESDRVEKMLTLFANQNVSKEIFVAVDEPTETFSRKIKDLKGENVTFIINSKRNGKANALNHTVGLSSGEVLLFLDSDIDLPDDPEYLKKIIRKMQHTDILDIKKRVIKGQSFLSKMAYYEYLSFNINSWLSSHFMQKCPAVNGSAFAMRRDMFEKVQGFRRVVAEDIDIATRAFLKDSRFAYSQEVEVQNVVYSNWRQWYTQRKRWAVGQALWFKEWYRELANHFIKKPQVFLPGLFFLYPSVAIMFISAVIPSLWMYNSLLIFHCFSQLNSTLPYRFFWFLWQLQMF
;
A
#
# COMPACT_ATOMS: atom_id res chain seq x y z
N MET A 1 8.51 -3.87 -22.60
CA MET A 1 7.35 -4.04 -21.70
C MET A 1 6.52 -2.79 -21.74
N ASP A 2 5.28 -2.92 -22.10
CA ASP A 2 4.30 -1.83 -22.09
C ASP A 2 3.68 -1.71 -20.72
N ILE A 3 3.31 -0.48 -20.33
CA ILE A 3 2.77 -0.19 -19.00
C ILE A 3 1.34 0.33 -19.09
N SER A 4 0.44 -0.26 -18.30
CA SER A 4 -0.92 0.23 -18.08
C SER A 4 -1.01 0.89 -16.69
N ILE A 5 -1.51 2.10 -16.64
CA ILE A 5 -1.61 2.92 -15.43
C ILE A 5 -3.08 3.05 -15.03
N PHE A 6 -3.38 2.79 -13.77
CA PHE A 6 -4.75 2.78 -13.25
C PHE A 6 -4.91 3.77 -12.10
N ILE A 7 -5.83 4.71 -12.25
CA ILE A 7 -6.12 5.78 -11.28
C ILE A 7 -7.60 5.73 -10.92
N PRO A 8 -7.98 5.08 -9.81
CA PRO A 8 -9.36 5.09 -9.33
C PRO A 8 -9.65 6.40 -8.59
N ILE A 9 -10.78 7.02 -8.91
CA ILE A 9 -11.25 8.28 -8.31
C ILE A 9 -12.67 8.06 -7.76
N TYR A 10 -12.94 8.59 -6.58
CA TYR A 10 -14.27 8.71 -6.02
C TYR A 10 -14.65 10.19 -5.90
N GLY A 11 -15.72 10.61 -6.57
CA GLY A 11 -16.16 11.98 -6.63
C GLY A 11 -15.28 12.86 -7.53
N GLU A 12 -14.17 13.33 -7.01
CA GLU A 12 -13.26 14.24 -7.73
C GLU A 12 -11.79 14.08 -7.28
N SER A 13 -10.87 14.59 -8.10
CA SER A 13 -9.44 14.69 -7.76
C SER A 13 -8.83 15.93 -8.38
N ASP A 14 -8.17 16.74 -7.55
CA ASP A 14 -7.42 17.92 -7.99
C ASP A 14 -6.04 17.57 -8.57
N ARG A 15 -5.58 16.33 -8.39
CA ARG A 15 -4.22 15.88 -8.75
C ARG A 15 -4.15 15.15 -10.08
N VAL A 16 -5.28 14.60 -10.55
CA VAL A 16 -5.28 13.76 -11.75
C VAL A 16 -4.76 14.50 -12.99
N GLU A 17 -5.10 15.78 -13.15
CA GLU A 17 -4.62 16.59 -14.27
C GLU A 17 -3.09 16.69 -14.30
N LYS A 18 -2.48 17.00 -13.13
CA LYS A 18 -1.02 17.03 -12.98
C LYS A 18 -0.39 15.68 -13.26
N MET A 19 -1.00 14.59 -12.78
CA MET A 19 -0.52 13.22 -13.05
C MET A 19 -0.55 12.89 -14.53
N LEU A 20 -1.63 13.24 -15.23
CA LEU A 20 -1.76 13.02 -16.67
C LEU A 20 -0.74 13.84 -17.47
N THR A 21 -0.50 15.09 -17.09
CA THR A 21 0.53 15.94 -17.70
C THR A 21 1.93 15.35 -17.53
N LEU A 22 2.25 14.86 -16.32
CA LEU A 22 3.53 14.20 -16.07
C LEU A 22 3.69 12.92 -16.90
N PHE A 23 2.64 12.12 -17.02
CA PHE A 23 2.68 10.91 -17.84
C PHE A 23 2.75 11.20 -19.34
N ALA A 24 2.12 12.28 -19.83
CA ALA A 24 2.23 12.68 -21.23
C ALA A 24 3.69 12.89 -21.66
N ASN A 25 4.51 13.44 -20.75
CA ASN A 25 5.94 13.72 -20.97
C ASN A 25 6.86 12.51 -20.84
N GLN A 26 6.34 11.31 -20.47
CA GLN A 26 7.15 10.10 -20.35
C GLN A 26 7.33 9.40 -21.69
N ASN A 27 8.56 9.18 -22.12
CA ASN A 27 8.87 8.52 -23.40
C ASN A 27 8.91 6.99 -23.26
N VAL A 28 7.73 6.40 -23.01
CA VAL A 28 7.51 4.95 -22.95
C VAL A 28 6.14 4.62 -23.57
N SER A 29 5.98 3.40 -24.10
CA SER A 29 4.67 2.89 -24.51
C SER A 29 3.80 2.70 -23.29
N LYS A 30 2.68 3.42 -23.22
CA LYS A 30 1.79 3.47 -22.07
C LYS A 30 0.33 3.66 -22.46
N GLU A 31 -0.55 3.17 -21.62
CA GLU A 31 -1.99 3.45 -21.62
C GLU A 31 -2.43 3.82 -20.20
N ILE A 32 -3.38 4.75 -20.09
CA ILE A 32 -3.80 5.29 -18.80
C ILE A 32 -5.33 5.14 -18.69
N PHE A 33 -5.76 4.49 -17.61
CA PHE A 33 -7.16 4.30 -17.29
C PHE A 33 -7.51 5.08 -16.02
N VAL A 34 -8.45 6.01 -16.15
CA VAL A 34 -8.97 6.78 -15.03
C VAL A 34 -10.41 6.33 -14.76
N ALA A 35 -10.60 5.56 -13.70
CA ALA A 35 -11.93 5.09 -13.31
C ALA A 35 -12.55 6.03 -12.29
N VAL A 36 -13.66 6.65 -12.62
CA VAL A 36 -14.32 7.66 -11.79
C VAL A 36 -15.68 7.15 -11.33
N ASP A 37 -15.83 6.94 -10.03
CA ASP A 37 -17.08 6.58 -9.39
C ASP A 37 -17.78 7.83 -8.84
N GLU A 38 -19.06 8.00 -9.17
CA GLU A 38 -19.93 9.11 -8.71
C GLU A 38 -19.26 10.50 -8.85
N PRO A 39 -18.84 10.90 -10.06
CA PRO A 39 -18.18 12.18 -10.24
C PRO A 39 -19.07 13.35 -9.85
N THR A 40 -18.48 14.39 -9.24
CA THR A 40 -19.17 15.66 -9.04
C THR A 40 -19.49 16.29 -10.42
N GLU A 41 -20.51 17.16 -10.49
CA GLU A 41 -20.82 17.86 -11.73
C GLU A 41 -19.64 18.69 -12.25
N THR A 42 -18.91 19.33 -11.34
CA THR A 42 -17.72 20.11 -11.64
C THR A 42 -16.64 19.23 -12.27
N PHE A 43 -16.37 18.08 -11.67
CA PHE A 43 -15.37 17.14 -12.16
C PHE A 43 -15.78 16.48 -13.48
N SER A 44 -17.07 16.18 -13.66
CA SER A 44 -17.62 15.66 -14.92
C SER A 44 -17.42 16.60 -16.10
N ARG A 45 -17.48 17.93 -15.88
CA ARG A 45 -17.15 18.94 -16.90
C ARG A 45 -15.65 18.94 -17.17
N LYS A 46 -14.84 18.97 -16.12
CA LYS A 46 -13.36 18.98 -16.21
C LYS A 46 -12.80 17.78 -16.98
N ILE A 47 -13.34 16.57 -16.78
CA ILE A 47 -12.92 15.36 -17.49
C ILE A 47 -13.01 15.51 -19.02
N LYS A 48 -14.00 16.26 -19.54
CA LYS A 48 -14.18 16.46 -20.99
C LYS A 48 -12.98 17.18 -21.62
N ASP A 49 -12.33 18.03 -20.83
CA ASP A 49 -11.18 18.83 -21.25
C ASP A 49 -9.84 18.10 -21.01
N LEU A 50 -9.83 17.08 -20.12
CA LEU A 50 -8.64 16.28 -19.79
C LEU A 50 -8.35 15.15 -20.80
N LYS A 51 -8.71 15.32 -22.06
CA LYS A 51 -8.42 14.34 -23.12
C LYS A 51 -6.93 14.36 -23.46
N GLY A 52 -6.26 13.22 -23.30
CA GLY A 52 -4.87 13.00 -23.72
C GLY A 52 -4.77 11.79 -24.64
N GLU A 53 -3.70 11.71 -25.43
CA GLU A 53 -3.37 10.48 -26.14
C GLU A 53 -3.18 9.34 -25.14
N ASN A 54 -3.78 8.17 -25.40
CA ASN A 54 -3.72 6.98 -24.57
C ASN A 54 -4.36 7.12 -23.16
N VAL A 55 -5.27 8.10 -22.95
CA VAL A 55 -6.03 8.24 -21.70
C VAL A 55 -7.48 7.85 -21.92
N THR A 56 -7.94 6.85 -21.17
CA THR A 56 -9.32 6.37 -21.17
C THR A 56 -9.99 6.67 -19.84
N PHE A 57 -11.07 7.47 -19.87
CA PHE A 57 -11.91 7.72 -18.70
C PHE A 57 -13.09 6.74 -18.69
N ILE A 58 -13.28 6.05 -17.56
CA ILE A 58 -14.42 5.17 -17.32
C ILE A 58 -15.24 5.80 -16.19
N ILE A 59 -16.42 6.30 -16.54
CA ILE A 59 -17.28 7.06 -15.62
C ILE A 59 -18.44 6.18 -15.19
N ASN A 60 -18.58 5.97 -13.90
CA ASN A 60 -19.66 5.22 -13.27
C ASN A 60 -20.58 6.21 -12.52
N SER A 61 -21.85 6.25 -12.89
CA SER A 61 -22.88 7.08 -12.21
C SER A 61 -23.18 6.59 -10.79
N LYS A 62 -22.83 5.36 -10.46
CA LYS A 62 -22.98 4.74 -9.14
C LYS A 62 -21.64 4.20 -8.66
N ARG A 63 -21.46 4.15 -7.36
CA ARG A 63 -20.23 3.64 -6.73
C ARG A 63 -20.04 2.15 -7.04
N ASN A 64 -19.09 1.83 -7.86
CA ASN A 64 -18.68 0.48 -8.19
C ASN A 64 -17.67 -0.07 -7.16
N GLY A 65 -16.90 0.81 -6.53
CA GLY A 65 -15.86 0.52 -5.57
C GLY A 65 -14.50 0.21 -6.23
N LYS A 66 -13.41 0.56 -5.53
CA LYS A 66 -12.04 0.55 -6.04
C LYS A 66 -11.65 -0.79 -6.68
N ALA A 67 -11.89 -1.92 -6.00
CA ALA A 67 -11.54 -3.24 -6.51
C ALA A 67 -12.22 -3.59 -7.84
N ASN A 68 -13.53 -3.33 -7.95
CA ASN A 68 -14.27 -3.60 -9.18
C ASN A 68 -13.84 -2.67 -10.32
N ALA A 69 -13.65 -1.37 -10.01
CA ALA A 69 -13.20 -0.37 -10.98
C ALA A 69 -11.82 -0.76 -11.53
N LEU A 70 -10.88 -1.17 -10.67
CA LEU A 70 -9.55 -1.63 -11.08
C LEU A 70 -9.61 -2.92 -11.90
N ASN A 71 -10.37 -3.93 -11.48
CA ASN A 71 -10.51 -5.17 -12.26
C ASN A 71 -11.10 -4.91 -13.65
N HIS A 72 -12.12 -4.07 -13.74
CA HIS A 72 -12.73 -3.70 -15.01
C HIS A 72 -11.72 -3.00 -15.93
N THR A 73 -10.97 -2.03 -15.42
CA THR A 73 -9.97 -1.30 -16.21
C THR A 73 -8.80 -2.18 -16.62
N VAL A 74 -8.34 -3.08 -15.76
CA VAL A 74 -7.30 -4.05 -16.12
C VAL A 74 -7.78 -4.97 -17.24
N GLY A 75 -9.07 -5.38 -17.23
CA GLY A 75 -9.66 -6.20 -18.31
C GLY A 75 -9.70 -5.50 -19.68
N LEU A 76 -9.63 -4.18 -19.71
CA LEU A 76 -9.59 -3.36 -20.95
C LEU A 76 -8.16 -3.03 -21.39
N SER A 77 -7.18 -3.29 -20.57
CA SER A 77 -5.79 -2.91 -20.78
C SER A 77 -4.96 -4.04 -21.41
N SER A 78 -3.82 -3.69 -21.99
CA SER A 78 -2.94 -4.63 -22.71
C SER A 78 -1.51 -4.70 -22.15
N GLY A 79 -1.07 -3.71 -21.35
CA GLY A 79 0.30 -3.61 -20.86
C GLY A 79 0.72 -4.77 -19.98
N GLU A 80 1.97 -5.18 -20.07
CA GLU A 80 2.57 -6.25 -19.25
C GLU A 80 2.81 -5.82 -17.80
N VAL A 81 3.03 -4.52 -17.57
CA VAL A 81 3.21 -3.91 -16.26
C VAL A 81 1.95 -3.15 -15.90
N LEU A 82 1.33 -3.49 -14.79
CA LEU A 82 0.15 -2.83 -14.24
C LEU A 82 0.60 -1.91 -13.10
N LEU A 83 0.45 -0.59 -13.28
CA LEU A 83 0.79 0.43 -12.28
C LEU A 83 -0.49 0.97 -11.65
N PHE A 84 -0.67 0.74 -10.36
CA PHE A 84 -1.81 1.21 -9.58
C PHE A 84 -1.40 2.42 -8.74
N LEU A 85 -2.16 3.51 -8.87
CA LEU A 85 -1.90 4.79 -8.19
C LEU A 85 -3.19 5.34 -7.59
N ASP A 86 -3.17 5.71 -6.32
CA ASP A 86 -4.29 6.43 -5.73
C ASP A 86 -4.37 7.87 -6.29
N SER A 87 -5.56 8.44 -6.33
CA SER A 87 -5.82 9.76 -6.89
C SER A 87 -5.47 10.93 -5.96
N ASP A 88 -5.00 10.65 -4.74
CA ASP A 88 -4.65 11.63 -3.71
C ASP A 88 -3.14 11.76 -3.47
N ILE A 89 -2.32 11.20 -4.36
CA ILE A 89 -0.86 11.31 -4.32
C ILE A 89 -0.34 12.37 -5.30
N ASP A 90 0.86 12.89 -5.02
CA ASP A 90 1.63 13.69 -5.96
C ASP A 90 2.81 12.88 -6.51
N LEU A 91 3.08 13.03 -7.80
CA LEU A 91 4.23 12.41 -8.49
C LEU A 91 5.38 13.43 -8.58
N PRO A 92 6.64 12.97 -8.48
CA PRO A 92 7.80 13.81 -8.75
C PRO A 92 7.86 14.18 -10.24
N ASP A 93 8.44 15.33 -10.53
CA ASP A 93 8.75 15.72 -11.91
C ASP A 93 10.03 15.00 -12.36
N ASP A 94 9.86 13.74 -12.78
CA ASP A 94 10.95 12.86 -13.19
C ASP A 94 10.64 12.28 -14.58
N PRO A 95 11.35 12.70 -15.64
CA PRO A 95 11.09 12.25 -17.02
C PRO A 95 11.36 10.74 -17.23
N GLU A 96 12.08 10.08 -16.33
CA GLU A 96 12.39 8.65 -16.36
C GLU A 96 11.52 7.81 -15.41
N TYR A 97 10.48 8.41 -14.81
CA TYR A 97 9.67 7.77 -13.77
C TYR A 97 9.14 6.40 -14.19
N LEU A 98 8.43 6.33 -15.29
CA LEU A 98 7.85 5.07 -15.80
C LEU A 98 8.94 4.10 -16.28
N LYS A 99 10.00 4.60 -16.89
CA LYS A 99 11.12 3.77 -17.35
C LYS A 99 11.84 3.08 -16.20
N LYS A 100 12.01 3.77 -15.07
CA LYS A 100 12.57 3.18 -13.84
C LYS A 100 11.68 2.06 -13.29
N ILE A 101 10.35 2.25 -13.31
CA ILE A 101 9.38 1.21 -12.92
C ILE A 101 9.50 -0.01 -13.85
N ILE A 102 9.42 0.20 -15.17
CA ILE A 102 9.52 -0.88 -16.16
C ILE A 102 10.83 -1.67 -15.97
N ARG A 103 11.97 -1.00 -15.78
CA ARG A 103 13.26 -1.64 -15.53
C ARG A 103 13.23 -2.55 -14.29
N LYS A 104 12.64 -2.09 -13.19
CA LYS A 104 12.50 -2.89 -11.96
C LYS A 104 11.57 -4.09 -12.17
N MET A 105 10.49 -3.92 -12.93
CA MET A 105 9.50 -4.95 -13.21
C MET A 105 10.01 -6.09 -14.12
N GLN A 106 11.14 -5.92 -14.80
CA GLN A 106 11.77 -7.00 -15.59
C GLN A 106 12.13 -8.23 -14.76
N HIS A 107 12.46 -8.04 -13.47
CA HIS A 107 12.93 -9.11 -12.59
C HIS A 107 12.04 -9.31 -11.35
N THR A 108 10.88 -8.67 -11.30
CA THR A 108 10.00 -8.62 -10.14
C THR A 108 8.56 -8.87 -10.54
N ASP A 109 7.78 -9.50 -9.69
CA ASP A 109 6.35 -9.73 -9.90
C ASP A 109 5.51 -8.64 -9.25
N ILE A 110 5.98 -8.07 -8.13
CA ILE A 110 5.38 -6.93 -7.43
C ILE A 110 6.46 -5.94 -7.03
N LEU A 111 6.23 -4.67 -7.33
CA LEU A 111 7.08 -3.55 -6.95
C LEU A 111 6.30 -2.61 -6.02
N ASP A 112 6.73 -2.49 -4.78
CA ASP A 112 6.26 -1.45 -3.87
C ASP A 112 7.06 -0.15 -4.11
N ILE A 113 6.35 0.94 -4.39
CA ILE A 113 6.94 2.25 -4.68
C ILE A 113 7.10 3.02 -3.38
N LYS A 114 8.24 3.69 -3.19
CA LYS A 114 8.51 4.48 -2.00
C LYS A 114 7.46 5.57 -1.78
N LYS A 115 6.93 5.64 -0.54
CA LYS A 115 5.97 6.66 -0.13
C LYS A 115 6.69 7.73 0.67
N ARG A 116 6.62 8.96 0.18
CA ARG A 116 7.18 10.13 0.86
C ARG A 116 6.06 10.94 1.49
N VAL A 117 6.31 11.39 2.70
CA VAL A 117 5.48 12.38 3.40
C VAL A 117 6.37 13.54 3.81
N ILE A 118 5.93 14.78 3.56
CA ILE A 118 6.67 15.95 4.04
C ILE A 118 6.46 16.07 5.55
N LYS A 119 7.57 16.04 6.31
CA LYS A 119 7.54 16.25 7.75
C LYS A 119 7.16 17.71 8.05
N GLY A 120 5.91 17.93 8.45
CA GLY A 120 5.43 19.25 8.89
C GLY A 120 5.70 19.51 10.36
N GLN A 121 5.28 20.70 10.82
CA GLN A 121 5.45 21.14 12.22
C GLN A 121 4.40 20.52 13.17
N SER A 122 3.21 20.19 12.67
CA SER A 122 2.15 19.62 13.49
C SER A 122 2.51 18.22 14.01
N PHE A 123 2.01 17.87 15.19
CA PHE A 123 2.20 16.53 15.75
C PHE A 123 1.67 15.45 14.83
N LEU A 124 0.51 15.68 14.22
CA LEU A 124 -0.11 14.75 13.27
C LEU A 124 0.76 14.49 12.03
N SER A 125 1.36 15.55 11.48
CA SER A 125 2.28 15.44 10.34
C SER A 125 3.55 14.68 10.71
N LYS A 126 4.08 14.88 11.93
CA LYS A 126 5.24 14.13 12.43
C LYS A 126 4.91 12.66 12.62
N MET A 127 3.74 12.33 13.21
CA MET A 127 3.27 10.94 13.32
C MET A 127 3.17 10.26 11.96
N ALA A 128 2.50 10.89 11.00
CA ALA A 128 2.36 10.34 9.66
C ALA A 128 3.72 10.15 8.97
N TYR A 129 4.65 11.10 9.13
CA TYR A 129 6.01 10.95 8.59
C TYR A 129 6.71 9.68 9.11
N TYR A 130 6.70 9.44 10.43
CA TYR A 130 7.34 8.26 11.01
C TYR A 130 6.60 6.96 10.65
N GLU A 131 5.28 7.00 10.54
CA GLU A 131 4.50 5.85 10.07
C GLU A 131 4.87 5.44 8.65
N TYR A 132 4.91 6.38 7.70
CA TYR A 132 5.32 6.08 6.32
C TYR A 132 6.80 5.71 6.22
N LEU A 133 7.65 6.26 7.08
CA LEU A 133 9.05 5.83 7.19
C LEU A 133 9.13 4.36 7.63
N SER A 134 8.32 3.94 8.60
CA SER A 134 8.24 2.55 9.05
C SER A 134 7.78 1.61 7.91
N PHE A 135 6.76 2.00 7.14
CA PHE A 135 6.33 1.22 5.98
C PHE A 135 7.45 1.07 4.94
N ASN A 136 8.14 2.16 4.61
CA ASN A 136 9.26 2.12 3.68
C ASN A 136 10.41 1.24 4.15
N ILE A 137 10.76 1.30 5.44
CA ILE A 137 11.79 0.44 6.04
C ILE A 137 11.38 -1.02 5.95
N ASN A 138 10.14 -1.37 6.29
CA ASN A 138 9.63 -2.73 6.19
C ASN A 138 9.68 -3.26 4.75
N SER A 139 9.23 -2.47 3.79
CA SER A 139 9.27 -2.85 2.37
C SER A 139 10.71 -3.00 1.87
N TRP A 140 11.61 -2.10 2.28
CA TRP A 140 13.02 -2.19 1.93
C TRP A 140 13.68 -3.45 2.51
N LEU A 141 13.48 -3.74 3.79
CA LEU A 141 13.99 -4.94 4.45
C LEU A 141 13.45 -6.22 3.80
N SER A 142 12.14 -6.27 3.54
CA SER A 142 11.49 -7.38 2.85
C SER A 142 12.06 -7.61 1.45
N SER A 143 12.28 -6.54 0.70
CA SER A 143 12.89 -6.59 -0.63
C SER A 143 14.35 -7.05 -0.58
N HIS A 144 15.14 -6.48 0.34
CA HIS A 144 16.59 -6.71 0.38
C HIS A 144 16.93 -8.12 0.88
N PHE A 145 16.28 -8.59 1.95
CA PHE A 145 16.65 -9.84 2.60
C PHE A 145 15.82 -11.05 2.15
N MET A 146 14.56 -10.84 1.79
CA MET A 146 13.65 -11.96 1.51
C MET A 146 13.18 -12.00 0.05
N GLN A 147 13.15 -10.86 -0.64
CA GLN A 147 12.49 -10.70 -1.96
C GLN A 147 11.04 -11.19 -1.94
N LYS A 148 10.41 -11.15 -0.77
CA LYS A 148 9.06 -11.61 -0.47
C LYS A 148 8.41 -10.65 0.50
N CYS A 149 7.15 -10.29 0.26
CA CYS A 149 6.34 -9.50 1.19
C CYS A 149 4.86 -9.86 1.06
N PRO A 150 4.17 -10.14 2.18
CA PRO A 150 2.73 -10.43 2.12
C PRO A 150 1.86 -9.17 2.03
N ALA A 151 2.45 -7.99 2.01
CA ALA A 151 1.74 -6.71 1.99
C ALA A 151 2.41 -5.71 1.06
N VAL A 152 1.60 -4.83 0.46
CA VAL A 152 2.03 -3.60 -0.22
C VAL A 152 1.19 -2.44 0.29
N ASN A 153 1.69 -1.23 0.12
CA ASN A 153 0.88 -0.03 0.39
C ASN A 153 0.16 0.38 -0.89
N GLY A 154 -1.18 0.37 -0.85
CA GLY A 154 -2.07 0.58 -1.98
C GLY A 154 -2.03 1.94 -2.64
N SER A 155 -1.32 2.95 -2.05
CA SER A 155 -1.25 4.28 -2.66
C SER A 155 -0.43 4.31 -3.96
N ALA A 156 0.58 3.43 -4.10
CA ALA A 156 1.35 3.28 -5.34
C ALA A 156 2.10 1.94 -5.36
N PHE A 157 1.79 1.06 -6.29
CA PHE A 157 2.55 -0.17 -6.52
C PHE A 157 2.39 -0.63 -7.96
N ALA A 158 3.32 -1.46 -8.45
CA ALA A 158 3.18 -2.10 -9.74
C ALA A 158 3.17 -3.62 -9.59
N MET A 159 2.48 -4.30 -10.51
CA MET A 159 2.38 -5.75 -10.56
C MET A 159 2.50 -6.22 -12.02
N ARG A 160 3.11 -7.37 -12.25
CA ARG A 160 3.10 -8.01 -13.56
C ARG A 160 1.71 -8.55 -13.89
N ARG A 161 1.30 -8.43 -15.14
CA ARG A 161 -0.02 -8.92 -15.59
C ARG A 161 -0.21 -10.42 -15.33
N ASP A 162 0.78 -11.24 -15.66
CA ASP A 162 0.74 -12.68 -15.42
C ASP A 162 0.52 -13.04 -13.94
N MET A 163 1.14 -12.26 -13.02
CA MET A 163 0.91 -12.44 -11.59
C MET A 163 -0.49 -11.95 -11.17
N PHE A 164 -0.96 -10.82 -11.70
CA PHE A 164 -2.31 -10.32 -11.44
C PHE A 164 -3.39 -11.33 -11.87
N GLU A 165 -3.25 -11.93 -13.04
CA GLU A 165 -4.13 -12.98 -13.55
C GLU A 165 -4.04 -14.26 -12.71
N LYS A 166 -2.82 -14.68 -12.34
CA LYS A 166 -2.58 -15.84 -11.47
C LYS A 166 -3.26 -15.73 -10.10
N VAL A 167 -3.38 -14.52 -9.56
CA VAL A 167 -4.09 -14.25 -8.30
C VAL A 167 -5.56 -13.85 -8.52
N GLN A 168 -6.04 -13.83 -9.77
CA GLN A 168 -7.43 -13.51 -10.13
C GLN A 168 -7.86 -12.08 -9.75
N GLY A 169 -6.94 -11.12 -9.86
CA GLY A 169 -7.24 -9.70 -9.63
C GLY A 169 -7.55 -9.33 -8.20
N PHE A 170 -8.14 -8.15 -8.02
CA PHE A 170 -8.56 -7.65 -6.70
C PHE A 170 -9.85 -8.31 -6.23
N ARG A 171 -9.92 -8.61 -4.93
CA ARG A 171 -11.17 -9.02 -4.28
C ARG A 171 -11.87 -7.81 -3.66
N ARG A 172 -13.18 -7.89 -3.49
CA ARG A 172 -13.98 -6.84 -2.87
C ARG A 172 -13.89 -6.91 -1.35
N VAL A 173 -12.74 -6.54 -0.81
CA VAL A 173 -12.43 -6.49 0.63
C VAL A 173 -11.97 -5.09 1.02
N VAL A 174 -11.93 -4.79 2.33
CA VAL A 174 -11.58 -3.44 2.82
C VAL A 174 -10.11 -3.10 2.60
N ALA A 175 -9.22 -4.10 2.66
CA ALA A 175 -7.78 -3.97 2.45
C ALA A 175 -7.38 -4.75 1.18
N GLU A 176 -7.87 -4.30 0.02
CA GLU A 176 -7.69 -4.97 -1.26
C GLU A 176 -6.22 -5.06 -1.70
N ASP A 177 -5.41 -4.09 -1.30
CA ASP A 177 -3.98 -4.01 -1.56
C ASP A 177 -3.18 -5.05 -0.77
N ILE A 178 -3.45 -5.18 0.52
CA ILE A 178 -2.82 -6.22 1.35
C ILE A 178 -3.29 -7.60 0.90
N ASP A 179 -4.57 -7.75 0.59
CA ASP A 179 -5.15 -9.02 0.13
C ASP A 179 -4.50 -9.53 -1.15
N ILE A 180 -4.38 -8.70 -2.18
CA ILE A 180 -3.76 -9.10 -3.45
C ILE A 180 -2.27 -9.43 -3.26
N ALA A 181 -1.55 -8.65 -2.43
CA ALA A 181 -0.15 -8.91 -2.11
C ALA A 181 0.02 -10.24 -1.35
N THR A 182 -0.85 -10.53 -0.39
CA THR A 182 -0.85 -11.81 0.34
C THR A 182 -1.07 -12.99 -0.59
N ARG A 183 -2.05 -12.91 -1.48
CA ARG A 183 -2.31 -13.99 -2.47
C ARG A 183 -1.14 -14.20 -3.42
N ALA A 184 -0.48 -13.14 -3.84
CA ALA A 184 0.72 -13.22 -4.66
C ALA A 184 1.91 -13.80 -3.86
N PHE A 185 2.08 -13.40 -2.60
CA PHE A 185 3.08 -13.96 -1.70
C PHE A 185 2.91 -15.47 -1.53
N LEU A 186 1.68 -15.95 -1.31
CA LEU A 186 1.36 -17.38 -1.20
C LEU A 186 1.60 -18.15 -2.51
N LYS A 187 1.60 -17.45 -3.65
CA LYS A 187 1.99 -17.98 -4.98
C LYS A 187 3.48 -17.83 -5.28
N ASP A 188 4.28 -17.48 -4.28
CA ASP A 188 5.73 -17.37 -4.32
C ASP A 188 6.25 -16.23 -5.22
N SER A 189 5.48 -15.14 -5.36
CA SER A 189 5.86 -13.95 -6.14
C SER A 189 7.17 -13.34 -5.67
N ARG A 190 7.95 -12.76 -6.60
CA ARG A 190 9.15 -11.96 -6.30
C ARG A 190 8.72 -10.54 -6.00
N PHE A 191 9.09 -10.06 -4.83
CA PHE A 191 8.80 -8.72 -4.35
C PHE A 191 10.05 -7.83 -4.40
N ALA A 192 9.89 -6.59 -4.83
CA ALA A 192 10.90 -5.54 -4.72
C ALA A 192 10.31 -4.25 -4.15
N TYR A 193 11.19 -3.44 -3.59
CA TYR A 193 10.91 -2.07 -3.17
C TYR A 193 11.78 -1.10 -3.97
N SER A 194 11.17 -0.03 -4.51
CA SER A 194 11.91 0.98 -5.24
C SER A 194 12.23 2.19 -4.36
N GLN A 195 13.51 2.49 -4.21
CA GLN A 195 13.99 3.74 -3.61
C GLN A 195 14.16 4.86 -4.66
N GLU A 196 14.32 4.48 -5.93
CA GLU A 196 14.56 5.40 -7.06
C GLU A 196 13.27 6.06 -7.56
N VAL A 197 12.13 5.43 -7.29
CA VAL A 197 10.80 5.90 -7.67
C VAL A 197 10.02 6.15 -6.40
N GLU A 198 9.46 7.35 -6.27
CA GLU A 198 8.69 7.72 -5.09
C GLU A 198 7.37 8.40 -5.46
N VAL A 199 6.41 8.34 -4.56
CA VAL A 199 5.18 9.15 -4.58
C VAL A 199 5.08 9.93 -3.30
N GLN A 200 4.50 11.13 -3.36
CA GLN A 200 4.26 11.94 -2.19
C GLN A 200 2.81 11.79 -1.74
N ASN A 201 2.63 11.21 -0.56
CA ASN A 201 1.32 11.07 0.06
C ASN A 201 0.95 12.35 0.82
N VAL A 202 -0.33 12.72 0.70
CA VAL A 202 -0.88 13.86 1.43
C VAL A 202 -1.33 13.41 2.80
N VAL A 203 -0.96 14.18 3.81
CA VAL A 203 -1.30 13.93 5.20
C VAL A 203 -2.49 14.79 5.59
N TYR A 204 -3.47 14.19 6.25
CA TYR A 204 -4.58 14.93 6.83
C TYR A 204 -4.08 15.89 7.92
N SER A 205 -4.54 17.14 7.86
CA SER A 205 -4.27 18.16 8.87
C SER A 205 -5.23 18.08 10.08
N ASN A 206 -6.30 17.31 9.95
CA ASN A 206 -7.41 17.24 10.90
C ASN A 206 -7.46 15.85 11.57
N TRP A 207 -7.51 15.82 12.92
CA TRP A 207 -7.60 14.62 13.73
C TRP A 207 -8.80 13.72 13.39
N ARG A 208 -9.95 14.30 13.05
CA ARG A 208 -11.17 13.54 12.72
C ARG A 208 -10.97 12.74 11.43
N GLN A 209 -10.40 13.36 10.40
CA GLN A 209 -10.12 12.69 9.12
C GLN A 209 -9.06 11.60 9.30
N TRP A 210 -7.97 11.92 10.02
CA TRP A 210 -6.93 10.97 10.35
C TRP A 210 -7.49 9.76 11.12
N TYR A 211 -8.28 9.98 12.17
CA TYR A 211 -8.91 8.90 12.94
C TYR A 211 -9.83 8.02 12.07
N THR A 212 -10.64 8.63 11.22
CA THR A 212 -11.53 7.90 10.30
C THR A 212 -10.76 6.99 9.36
N GLN A 213 -9.64 7.48 8.81
CA GLN A 213 -8.77 6.68 7.94
C GLN A 213 -8.13 5.52 8.74
N ARG A 214 -7.59 5.80 9.94
CA ARG A 214 -6.94 4.77 10.77
C ARG A 214 -7.93 3.71 11.25
N LYS A 215 -9.15 4.09 11.60
CA LYS A 215 -10.22 3.14 11.93
C LYS A 215 -10.50 2.20 10.75
N ARG A 216 -10.58 2.74 9.53
CA ARG A 216 -10.76 1.92 8.32
C ARG A 216 -9.61 0.94 8.12
N TRP A 217 -8.36 1.40 8.27
CA TRP A 217 -7.19 0.54 8.15
C TRP A 217 -7.15 -0.56 9.21
N ALA A 218 -7.40 -0.22 10.48
CA ALA A 218 -7.43 -1.20 11.56
C ALA A 218 -8.49 -2.29 11.33
N VAL A 219 -9.70 -1.91 10.87
CA VAL A 219 -10.75 -2.86 10.51
C VAL A 219 -10.30 -3.74 9.34
N GLY A 220 -9.73 -3.13 8.29
CA GLY A 220 -9.22 -3.87 7.13
C GLY A 220 -8.13 -4.89 7.50
N GLN A 221 -7.16 -4.49 8.31
CA GLN A 221 -6.10 -5.37 8.81
C GLN A 221 -6.63 -6.49 9.70
N ALA A 222 -7.59 -6.20 10.57
CA ALA A 222 -8.21 -7.21 11.43
C ALA A 222 -8.96 -8.29 10.62
N LEU A 223 -9.72 -7.86 9.60
CA LEU A 223 -10.44 -8.76 8.70
C LEU A 223 -9.46 -9.58 7.87
N TRP A 224 -8.44 -8.95 7.32
CA TRP A 224 -7.37 -9.60 6.58
C TRP A 224 -6.65 -10.64 7.45
N PHE A 225 -6.23 -10.27 8.67
CA PHE A 225 -5.58 -11.21 9.58
C PHE A 225 -6.47 -12.40 9.91
N LYS A 226 -7.74 -12.17 10.24
CA LYS A 226 -8.73 -13.22 10.51
C LYS A 226 -8.85 -14.20 9.34
N GLU A 227 -8.77 -13.71 8.12
CA GLU A 227 -8.90 -14.54 6.91
C GLU A 227 -7.62 -15.34 6.62
N TRP A 228 -6.45 -14.69 6.72
CA TRP A 228 -5.20 -15.24 6.19
C TRP A 228 -4.26 -15.87 7.23
N TYR A 229 -4.54 -15.77 8.55
CA TYR A 229 -3.58 -16.20 9.56
C TYR A 229 -3.19 -17.67 9.47
N ARG A 230 -4.11 -18.57 9.08
CA ARG A 230 -3.84 -20.01 8.96
C ARG A 230 -2.95 -20.32 7.77
N GLU A 231 -3.27 -19.76 6.61
CA GLU A 231 -2.50 -19.92 5.38
C GLU A 231 -1.10 -19.36 5.53
N LEU A 232 -0.98 -18.17 6.13
CA LEU A 232 0.31 -17.55 6.41
C LEU A 232 1.11 -18.38 7.41
N ALA A 233 0.52 -18.85 8.51
CA ALA A 233 1.18 -19.71 9.48
C ALA A 233 1.68 -21.01 8.82
N ASN A 234 0.85 -21.67 8.02
CA ASN A 234 1.24 -22.88 7.29
C ASN A 234 2.35 -22.60 6.27
N HIS A 235 2.30 -21.47 5.57
CA HIS A 235 3.35 -21.07 4.62
C HIS A 235 4.68 -20.84 5.35
N PHE A 236 4.65 -20.14 6.48
CA PHE A 236 5.82 -19.86 7.30
C PHE A 236 6.45 -21.12 7.93
N ILE A 237 5.65 -22.06 8.39
CA ILE A 237 6.14 -23.35 8.89
C ILE A 237 6.90 -24.12 7.80
N LYS A 238 6.41 -24.04 6.54
CA LYS A 238 7.06 -24.68 5.39
C LYS A 238 8.31 -23.94 4.90
N LYS A 239 8.42 -22.62 5.17
CA LYS A 239 9.53 -21.76 4.74
C LYS A 239 10.06 -20.92 5.92
N PRO A 240 10.69 -21.54 6.94
CA PRO A 240 11.10 -20.86 8.18
C PRO A 240 12.12 -19.74 7.93
N GLN A 241 12.91 -19.82 6.86
CA GLN A 241 13.84 -18.77 6.45
C GLN A 241 13.17 -17.45 6.07
N VAL A 242 11.89 -17.47 5.68
CA VAL A 242 11.09 -16.27 5.40
C VAL A 242 10.30 -15.85 6.64
N PHE A 243 9.94 -16.80 7.50
CA PHE A 243 9.14 -16.54 8.68
C PHE A 243 9.87 -15.70 9.73
N LEU A 244 11.06 -16.11 10.15
CA LEU A 244 11.80 -15.41 11.21
C LEU A 244 12.10 -13.96 10.84
N PRO A 245 12.72 -13.65 9.69
CA PRO A 245 12.88 -12.27 9.27
C PRO A 245 11.54 -11.53 9.10
N GLY A 246 10.54 -12.16 8.52
CA GLY A 246 9.21 -11.57 8.32
C GLY A 246 8.52 -11.20 9.63
N LEU A 247 8.62 -12.05 10.66
CA LEU A 247 8.10 -11.77 12.00
C LEU A 247 8.81 -10.56 12.63
N PHE A 248 10.14 -10.48 12.50
CA PHE A 248 10.93 -9.37 12.99
C PHE A 248 10.58 -8.05 12.30
N PHE A 249 10.30 -8.08 10.99
CA PHE A 249 10.01 -6.86 10.21
C PHE A 249 8.54 -6.42 10.31
N LEU A 250 7.61 -7.37 10.36
CA LEU A 250 6.18 -7.05 10.52
C LEU A 250 5.82 -6.64 11.95
N TYR A 251 6.54 -7.17 12.94
CA TYR A 251 6.29 -6.92 14.36
C TYR A 251 7.60 -6.59 15.10
N PRO A 252 8.14 -5.37 14.94
CA PRO A 252 9.38 -4.96 15.62
C PRO A 252 9.30 -5.12 17.14
N SER A 253 8.12 -4.96 17.73
CA SER A 253 7.87 -5.19 19.16
C SER A 253 8.08 -6.64 19.58
N VAL A 254 7.72 -7.62 18.72
CA VAL A 254 8.01 -9.03 18.96
C VAL A 254 9.51 -9.27 18.88
N ALA A 255 10.19 -8.62 17.92
CA ALA A 255 11.65 -8.65 17.82
C ALA A 255 12.33 -8.10 19.08
N ILE A 256 11.89 -6.92 19.53
CA ILE A 256 12.39 -6.29 20.76
C ILE A 256 12.14 -7.21 21.98
N MET A 257 10.98 -7.83 22.06
CA MET A 257 10.64 -8.78 23.10
C MET A 257 11.59 -10.01 23.12
N PHE A 258 11.91 -10.58 21.95
CA PHE A 258 12.87 -11.68 21.85
C PHE A 258 14.30 -11.22 22.17
N ILE A 259 14.75 -10.09 21.65
CA ILE A 259 16.08 -9.54 21.93
C ILE A 259 16.22 -9.24 23.42
N SER A 260 15.22 -8.67 24.06
CA SER A 260 15.26 -8.36 25.48
C SER A 260 15.15 -9.59 26.38
N ALA A 261 14.61 -10.70 25.90
CA ALA A 261 14.68 -11.98 26.61
C ALA A 261 16.12 -12.52 26.66
N VAL A 262 16.95 -12.19 25.67
CA VAL A 262 18.37 -12.61 25.58
C VAL A 262 19.29 -11.59 26.25
N ILE A 263 18.95 -10.31 26.26
CA ILE A 263 19.75 -9.22 26.84
C ILE A 263 19.06 -8.71 28.11
N PRO A 264 19.51 -9.11 29.31
CA PRO A 264 18.85 -8.77 30.58
C PRO A 264 18.68 -7.26 30.84
N SER A 265 19.58 -6.42 30.32
CA SER A 265 19.51 -4.97 30.47
C SER A 265 18.29 -4.33 29.75
N LEU A 266 17.70 -5.03 28.78
CA LEU A 266 16.48 -4.59 28.10
C LEU A 266 15.19 -5.08 28.78
N TRP A 267 15.28 -5.89 29.81
CA TRP A 267 14.14 -6.45 30.56
C TRP A 267 13.27 -5.38 31.21
N MET A 268 13.90 -4.29 31.67
CA MET A 268 13.20 -3.18 32.29
C MET A 268 12.24 -2.48 31.30
N TYR A 269 12.62 -2.38 30.04
CA TYR A 269 11.74 -1.81 28.99
C TYR A 269 10.57 -2.75 28.66
N ASN A 270 10.79 -4.05 28.66
CA ASN A 270 9.72 -5.05 28.49
C ASN A 270 8.73 -5.04 29.64
N SER A 271 9.19 -4.92 30.88
CA SER A 271 8.32 -4.84 32.06
C SER A 271 7.40 -3.64 32.00
N LEU A 272 7.90 -2.48 31.54
CA LEU A 272 7.11 -1.27 31.33
C LEU A 272 6.09 -1.42 30.19
N LEU A 273 6.48 -2.06 29.10
CA LEU A 273 5.58 -2.37 27.99
C LEU A 273 4.49 -3.36 28.39
N ILE A 274 4.85 -4.45 29.10
CA ILE A 274 3.90 -5.45 29.61
C ILE A 274 2.96 -4.81 30.64
N PHE A 275 3.46 -3.99 31.55
CA PHE A 275 2.64 -3.28 32.53
C PHE A 275 1.67 -2.30 31.87
N HIS A 276 2.12 -1.58 30.85
CA HIS A 276 1.26 -0.70 30.04
C HIS A 276 0.20 -1.53 29.28
N CYS A 277 0.56 -2.71 28.76
CA CYS A 277 -0.39 -3.65 28.14
C CYS A 277 -1.46 -4.12 29.14
N PHE A 278 -1.07 -4.56 30.33
CA PHE A 278 -1.99 -5.03 31.35
C PHE A 278 -2.89 -3.90 31.91
N SER A 279 -2.38 -2.68 32.05
CA SER A 279 -3.20 -1.55 32.48
C SER A 279 -4.27 -1.14 31.44
N GLN A 280 -4.03 -1.43 30.17
CA GLN A 280 -4.98 -1.20 29.08
C GLN A 280 -5.98 -2.36 28.89
N LEU A 281 -5.60 -3.59 29.25
CA LEU A 281 -6.45 -4.81 29.16
C LEU A 281 -7.60 -4.82 30.19
N ASN A 282 -7.48 -4.11 31.32
CA ASN A 282 -8.49 -4.08 32.37
C ASN A 282 -9.73 -3.20 32.06
N SER A 283 -9.85 -2.65 30.87
CA SER A 283 -11.03 -1.88 30.46
C SER A 283 -11.49 -2.27 29.07
N THR A 284 -12.37 -3.30 28.99
CA THR A 284 -13.20 -3.71 27.84
C THR A 284 -12.47 -4.15 26.54
N LEU A 285 -12.34 -5.47 26.36
CA LEU A 285 -12.02 -6.22 25.13
C LEU A 285 -13.11 -6.04 24.06
N PRO A 286 -12.82 -6.12 22.73
CA PRO A 286 -11.67 -6.60 21.96
C PRO A 286 -10.93 -5.55 21.10
N TYR A 287 -11.44 -4.31 20.99
CA TYR A 287 -10.86 -3.26 20.12
C TYR A 287 -9.51 -2.72 20.58
N ARG A 288 -9.19 -2.83 21.86
CA ARG A 288 -7.97 -2.30 22.46
C ARG A 288 -6.75 -3.16 22.18
N PHE A 289 -6.90 -4.47 21.98
CA PHE A 289 -5.80 -5.36 21.64
C PHE A 289 -5.22 -5.06 20.25
N PHE A 290 -6.10 -4.77 19.27
CA PHE A 290 -5.66 -4.38 17.93
C PHE A 290 -5.11 -2.95 17.88
N TRP A 291 -5.66 -2.04 18.67
CA TRP A 291 -5.12 -0.68 18.80
C TRP A 291 -3.75 -0.69 19.47
N PHE A 292 -3.53 -1.59 20.41
CA PHE A 292 -2.26 -1.80 21.08
C PHE A 292 -1.19 -2.41 20.15
N LEU A 293 -1.50 -3.42 19.38
CA LEU A 293 -0.59 -3.99 18.36
C LEU A 293 -0.23 -2.93 17.31
N TRP A 294 -1.16 -2.04 16.99
CA TRP A 294 -0.94 -0.94 16.08
C TRP A 294 -0.07 0.19 16.68
N GLN A 295 -0.23 0.52 17.97
CA GLN A 295 0.70 1.44 18.66
C GLN A 295 2.12 0.89 18.74
N LEU A 296 2.29 -0.42 18.90
CA LEU A 296 3.60 -1.06 18.92
C LEU A 296 4.29 -1.07 17.54
N GLN A 297 3.54 -0.89 16.44
CA GLN A 297 4.12 -0.61 15.12
C GLN A 297 4.62 0.85 14.97
N MET A 298 4.26 1.74 15.88
CA MET A 298 4.62 3.17 15.82
C MET A 298 5.82 3.54 16.70
N PHE A 299 6.35 2.63 17.49
CA PHE A 299 7.60 2.76 18.24
C PHE A 299 8.65 1.82 17.69
#